data_721e38f6d35bf3708af6ec4eb3ddb173
#
_entry.id   721e38f6d35bf3708af6ec4eb3ddb173
#
_cell.length_a   1.000
_cell.length_b   1.000
_cell.length_c   1.000
_cell.angle_alpha   90.00
_cell.angle_beta   90.00
_cell.angle_gamma   90.00
#
_symmetry.space_group_name_H-M   'P 1'
#
loop_
_entity.id
_entity.type
_entity.pdbx_description
1 polymer ?
#
loop_
_entity_poly.entity_id
_entity_poly.type
_entity_poly.pdbx_seq_one_letter_code
_entity_poly.pdbx_strand_id
1 'polypeptide(L)' 'MEDWILTREPRFRYMLLDRMRQDCEYYIRNNFTSGNTLCEGNERDQINAMKAIWKSFPENDKPEWLTWEDILEFERRMCK' A
#
# COMPACT_ATOMS: atom_id res chain seq x y z
N MET A 1 -7.06 11.48 -4.35
CA MET A 1 -6.31 11.22 -3.12
C MET A 1 -4.85 10.84 -3.37
N GLU A 2 -4.58 9.96 -4.31
CA GLU A 2 -3.20 9.54 -4.58
C GLU A 2 -2.37 10.61 -5.26
N ASP A 3 -3.00 11.59 -5.89
CA ASP A 3 -2.27 12.61 -6.66
C ASP A 3 -1.24 13.35 -5.82
N TRP A 4 -1.58 13.71 -4.59
CA TRP A 4 -0.64 14.43 -3.74
C TRP A 4 0.56 13.56 -3.36
N ILE A 5 0.35 12.24 -3.25
CA ILE A 5 1.43 11.30 -2.96
C ILE A 5 2.37 11.22 -4.15
N LEU A 6 1.81 11.15 -5.36
CA LEU A 6 2.60 10.96 -6.57
C LEU A 6 3.45 12.18 -6.91
N THR A 7 3.11 13.36 -6.36
CA THR A 7 3.92 14.56 -6.55
C THR A 7 5.07 14.69 -5.56
N ARG A 8 5.14 13.77 -4.58
CA ARG A 8 6.21 13.80 -3.58
C ARG A 8 7.46 13.11 -4.10
N GLU A 9 8.56 13.35 -3.40
CA GLU A 9 9.84 12.74 -3.77
C GLU A 9 9.76 11.21 -3.72
N PRO A 10 10.56 10.53 -4.57
CA PRO A 10 10.57 9.06 -4.55
C PRO A 10 10.86 8.47 -3.17
N ARG A 11 11.75 9.10 -2.40
CA ARG A 11 12.08 8.64 -1.05
C ARG A 11 10.85 8.65 -0.15
N PHE A 12 10.05 9.70 -0.22
CA PHE A 12 8.82 9.80 0.55
C PHE A 12 7.84 8.71 0.14
N ARG A 13 7.69 8.50 -1.17
CA ARG A 13 6.78 7.47 -1.67
C ARG A 13 7.21 6.08 -1.22
N TYR A 14 8.51 5.81 -1.20
CA TYR A 14 9.04 4.55 -0.70
C TYR A 14 8.67 4.35 0.77
N MET A 15 8.90 5.36 1.58
CA MET A 15 8.60 5.27 3.01
C MET A 15 7.11 5.07 3.26
N LEU A 16 6.28 5.77 2.51
CA LEU A 16 4.84 5.66 2.67
C LEU A 16 4.34 4.27 2.25
N LEU A 17 4.88 3.75 1.15
CA LEU A 17 4.50 2.42 0.69
C LEU A 17 4.88 1.36 1.72
N ASP A 18 6.07 1.48 2.30
CA ASP A 18 6.50 0.57 3.36
C ASP A 18 5.57 0.64 4.57
N ARG A 19 5.18 1.84 4.95
CA ARG A 19 4.24 2.03 6.06
C ARG A 19 2.90 1.38 5.74
N MET A 20 2.41 1.57 4.52
CA MET A 20 1.15 0.96 4.12
C MET A 20 1.23 -0.56 4.11
N ARG A 21 2.36 -1.12 3.68
CA ARG A 21 2.57 -2.57 3.73
C ARG A 21 2.48 -3.07 5.17
N GLN A 22 3.14 -2.38 6.09
CA GLN A 22 3.09 -2.76 7.50
C GLN A 22 1.67 -2.67 8.05
N ASP A 23 0.93 -1.65 7.65
CA ASP A 23 -0.47 -1.50 8.07
C ASP A 23 -1.32 -2.67 7.57
N CYS A 24 -1.10 -3.12 6.35
CA CYS A 24 -1.82 -4.26 5.80
C CYS A 24 -1.51 -5.54 6.58
N GLU A 25 -0.23 -5.75 6.90
CA GLU A 25 0.18 -6.93 7.65
C GLU A 25 -0.42 -6.92 9.05
N TYR A 26 -0.42 -5.76 9.68
CA TYR A 26 -1.03 -5.62 10.99
C TYR A 26 -2.53 -5.89 10.95
N TYR A 27 -3.19 -5.34 9.93
CA TYR A 27 -4.63 -5.52 9.75
C TYR A 27 -4.97 -7.02 9.62
N ILE A 28 -4.23 -7.72 8.78
CA ILE A 28 -4.47 -9.16 8.55
C ILE A 28 -4.18 -9.96 9.82
N ARG A 29 -3.09 -9.63 10.51
CA ARG A 29 -2.70 -10.33 11.73
C ARG A 29 -3.74 -10.18 12.83
N ASN A 30 -4.48 -9.08 12.83
CA ASN A 30 -5.51 -8.82 13.84
C ASN A 30 -6.92 -9.16 13.35
N ASN A 31 -7.02 -10.10 12.44
CA ASN A 31 -8.29 -10.68 12.00
C ASN A 31 -9.21 -9.67 11.32
N PHE A 32 -8.64 -8.71 10.61
CA PHE A 32 -9.42 -7.74 9.81
C PHE A 32 -10.36 -6.89 10.66
N THR A 33 -9.94 -6.53 11.87
CA THR A 33 -10.87 -5.95 12.84
C THR A 33 -11.03 -4.44 12.76
N SER A 34 -10.15 -3.73 12.07
CA SER A 34 -10.29 -2.27 12.09
C SER A 34 -9.64 -1.62 10.88
N GLY A 35 -10.46 -1.04 10.01
CA GLY A 35 -9.98 -0.22 8.91
C GLY A 35 -9.32 1.07 9.39
N ASN A 36 -9.54 1.46 10.64
CA ASN A 36 -8.95 2.68 11.20
C ASN A 36 -7.44 2.58 11.38
N THR A 37 -6.88 1.37 11.34
CA THR A 37 -5.44 1.20 11.44
C THR A 37 -4.73 1.42 10.10
N LEU A 38 -5.48 1.55 9.03
CA LEU A 38 -4.93 1.75 7.70
C LEU A 38 -4.70 3.24 7.43
N CYS A 39 -3.62 3.55 6.70
CA CYS A 39 -3.28 4.92 6.37
C CYS A 39 -4.41 5.66 5.67
N GLU A 40 -5.13 4.98 4.79
CA GLU A 40 -6.20 5.59 3.99
C GLU A 40 -7.57 5.43 4.63
N GLY A 41 -7.66 4.76 5.76
CA GLY A 41 -8.89 4.64 6.51
C GLY A 41 -9.84 3.54 6.09
N ASN A 42 -9.64 2.94 4.92
CA ASN A 42 -10.42 1.79 4.50
C ASN A 42 -9.60 0.92 3.56
N GLU A 43 -10.05 -0.33 3.41
CA GLU A 43 -9.28 -1.35 2.69
C GLU A 43 -9.11 -1.03 1.22
N ARG A 44 -10.18 -0.63 0.55
CA ARG A 44 -10.12 -0.37 -0.89
C ARG A 44 -9.20 0.80 -1.21
N ASP A 45 -9.33 1.89 -0.48
CA ASP A 45 -8.49 3.06 -0.69
C ASP A 45 -7.03 2.75 -0.39
N GLN A 46 -6.77 1.95 0.66
CA GLN A 46 -5.42 1.54 1.01
C GLN A 46 -4.77 0.79 -0.14
N ILE A 47 -5.47 -0.20 -0.70
CA ILE A 47 -4.94 -1.01 -1.79
C ILE A 47 -4.76 -0.17 -3.06
N ASN A 48 -5.73 0.68 -3.38
CA ASN A 48 -5.62 1.52 -4.57
C ASN A 48 -4.43 2.47 -4.48
N ALA A 49 -4.20 3.06 -3.29
CA ALA A 49 -3.05 3.93 -3.08
C ALA A 49 -1.74 3.17 -3.23
N MET A 50 -1.65 1.96 -2.68
CA MET A 50 -0.45 1.14 -2.81
C MET A 50 -0.16 0.81 -4.27
N LYS A 51 -1.19 0.46 -5.03
CA LYS A 51 -1.03 0.18 -6.45
C LYS A 51 -0.49 1.39 -7.20
N ALA A 52 -1.05 2.58 -6.92
CA ALA A 52 -0.64 3.81 -7.59
C ALA A 52 0.81 4.16 -7.26
N ILE A 53 1.18 4.06 -5.99
CA ILE A 53 2.55 4.36 -5.56
C ILE A 53 3.53 3.37 -6.20
N TRP A 54 3.21 2.09 -6.17
CA TRP A 54 4.08 1.06 -6.72
C TRP A 54 4.32 1.29 -8.21
N LYS A 55 3.27 1.60 -8.95
CA LYS A 55 3.40 1.87 -10.40
C LYS A 55 4.15 3.15 -10.70
N SER A 56 4.23 4.08 -9.76
CA SER A 56 4.90 5.35 -9.98
C SER A 56 6.42 5.21 -10.06
N PHE A 57 6.98 4.09 -9.61
CA PHE A 57 8.42 3.87 -9.69
C PHE A 57 8.82 3.28 -11.03
N PRO A 58 9.98 3.67 -11.58
CA PRO A 58 10.50 3.04 -12.80
C PRO A 58 10.74 1.54 -12.59
N GLU A 59 10.81 0.80 -13.69
CA GLU A 59 11.01 -0.64 -13.63
C GLU A 59 12.23 -1.04 -12.80
N ASN A 60 13.32 -0.30 -12.94
CA ASN A 60 14.55 -0.63 -12.23
C ASN A 60 14.59 -0.10 -10.79
N ASP A 61 13.56 0.64 -10.38
CA ASP A 61 13.50 1.21 -9.04
C ASP A 61 12.32 0.66 -8.23
N LYS A 62 11.63 -0.34 -8.73
CA LYS A 62 10.54 -0.92 -7.99
C LYS A 62 11.06 -1.65 -6.76
N PRO A 63 10.34 -1.57 -5.62
CA PRO A 63 10.82 -2.19 -4.38
C PRO A 63 10.90 -3.71 -4.51
N GLU A 64 11.99 -4.29 -4.02
CA GLU A 64 12.14 -5.73 -3.99
C GLU A 64 11.37 -6.35 -2.81
N TRP A 65 11.15 -5.56 -1.77
CA TRP A 65 10.47 -6.02 -0.56
C TRP A 65 8.96 -6.06 -0.69
N LEU A 66 8.41 -5.57 -1.82
CA LEU A 66 6.97 -5.60 -2.08
C LEU A 66 6.76 -5.73 -3.59
N THR A 67 6.23 -6.86 -4.01
CA THR A 67 5.95 -7.10 -5.43
C THR A 67 4.50 -6.76 -5.74
N TRP A 68 4.19 -6.69 -7.04
CA TRP A 68 2.81 -6.47 -7.48
C TRP A 68 1.91 -7.60 -6.97
N GLU A 69 2.41 -8.83 -6.99
CA GLU A 69 1.67 -9.99 -6.50
C GLU A 69 1.38 -9.88 -5.01
N ASP A 70 2.30 -9.30 -4.25
CA ASP A 70 2.07 -9.09 -2.82
C ASP A 70 0.89 -8.13 -2.60
N ILE A 71 0.81 -7.07 -3.40
CA ILE A 71 -0.29 -6.11 -3.30
C ILE A 71 -1.61 -6.79 -3.67
N LEU A 72 -1.60 -7.62 -4.72
CA LEU A 72 -2.80 -8.35 -5.12
C LEU A 72 -3.24 -9.32 -4.04
N GLU A 73 -2.30 -9.92 -3.33
CA GLU A 73 -2.62 -10.82 -2.23
C GLU A 73 -3.30 -10.05 -1.08
N PHE A 74 -2.78 -8.87 -0.75
CA PHE A 74 -3.43 -8.03 0.25
C PHE A 74 -4.85 -7.68 -0.20
N GLU A 75 -5.00 -7.31 -1.47
CA GLU A 75 -6.32 -6.97 -2.00
C GLU A 75 -7.29 -8.14 -1.84
N ARG A 76 -6.86 -9.33 -2.19
CA ARG A 76 -7.70 -10.52 -2.12
C ARG A 76 -8.13 -10.81 -0.69
N ARG A 77 -7.24 -10.58 0.28
CA ARG A 77 -7.54 -10.86 1.69
C ARG A 77 -8.36 -9.76 2.34
N MET A 78 -8.12 -8.51 1.97
CA MET A 78 -8.71 -7.35 2.64
C MET A 78 -9.99 -6.86 1.98
N CYS A 79 -10.06 -6.92 0.65
CA CYS A 79 -11.19 -6.39 -0.14
C CYS A 79 -12.04 -7.54 -0.66
N LYS A 80 -12.79 -8.14 0.22
CA LYS A 80 -13.65 -9.27 -0.16
C LYS A 80 -14.98 -8.81 -0.72
#